data_3c7a8675e1eaeb759df19818e81f78cb
#
_entry.id   3c7a8675e1eaeb759df19818e81f78cb
#
_cell.length_a   1.000
_cell.length_b   1.000
_cell.length_c   1.000
_cell.angle_alpha   90.00
_cell.angle_beta   90.00
_cell.angle_gamma   90.00
#
_symmetry.space_group_name_H-M   'P 1'
#
loop_
_entity.id
_entity.type
_entity.pdbx_description
1 polymer ?
#
loop_
_entity_poly.entity_id
_entity_poly.type
_entity_poly.pdbx_seq_one_letter_code
_entity_poly.pdbx_strand_id
1 'polypeptide(L)'
;GSYLLLRGKGKNLARWEATNEGLDRVSDKLGRMISTWVGKRIQKAYPKAVELIRKEEEAEKGKVFAAGCGFYKIVLLFFVGAFLGDITETIFCRITAGVWMSRSSVVWGPFSIVWGLAIALVTAMLYKYKDKSDSFLFIIGTLLGGAYEYLCSVFTEIVFGKVFWDYSEIPFNLGGRINLLYCFFWGIAAVVWFKKIYPYISAWIEKIPMLAGKLLTWF
;
A
#
# COMPACT_ATOMS: atom_id res chain seq x y z
N GLY A 1 -8.17 34.00 -38.33
CA GLY A 1 -7.51 34.76 -37.25
C GLY A 1 -7.83 34.26 -35.82
N SER A 2 -9.04 33.77 -35.57
CA SER A 2 -9.52 33.38 -34.22
C SER A 2 -8.88 32.08 -33.67
N TYR A 3 -8.58 31.13 -34.52
CA TYR A 3 -8.06 29.83 -34.12
C TYR A 3 -6.60 29.88 -33.54
N LEU A 4 -5.79 30.81 -34.04
CA LEU A 4 -4.43 31.01 -33.58
C LEU A 4 -4.37 31.71 -32.20
N LEU A 5 -5.35 32.60 -31.93
CA LEU A 5 -5.48 33.32 -30.66
C LEU A 5 -5.92 32.36 -29.51
N LEU A 6 -6.81 31.41 -29.79
CA LEU A 6 -7.27 30.40 -28.83
C LEU A 6 -6.16 29.40 -28.51
N ARG A 7 -5.34 29.01 -29.48
CA ARG A 7 -4.20 28.11 -29.30
C ARG A 7 -3.07 28.74 -28.48
N GLY A 8 -2.89 30.07 -28.59
CA GLY A 8 -1.92 30.81 -27.77
C GLY A 8 -2.35 30.95 -26.31
N LYS A 9 -3.65 31.18 -26.06
CA LYS A 9 -4.20 31.25 -24.70
C LYS A 9 -4.13 29.91 -23.98
N GLY A 10 -4.39 28.77 -24.64
CA GLY A 10 -4.29 27.44 -24.05
C GLY A 10 -2.86 27.06 -23.67
N LYS A 11 -1.86 27.42 -24.50
CA LYS A 11 -0.44 27.18 -24.16
C LYS A 11 0.04 28.02 -22.98
N ASN A 12 -0.43 29.25 -22.85
CA ASN A 12 -0.09 30.12 -21.74
C ASN A 12 -0.75 29.64 -20.44
N LEU A 13 -1.98 29.16 -20.49
CA LEU A 13 -2.69 28.58 -19.34
C LEU A 13 -1.97 27.32 -18.84
N ALA A 14 -1.67 26.37 -19.73
CA ALA A 14 -0.94 25.15 -19.36
C ALA A 14 0.47 25.43 -18.79
N ARG A 15 1.14 26.46 -19.31
CA ARG A 15 2.45 26.89 -18.77
C ARG A 15 2.32 27.53 -17.39
N TRP A 16 1.23 28.26 -17.14
CA TRP A 16 0.92 28.87 -15.85
C TRP A 16 0.56 27.82 -14.82
N GLU A 17 -0.26 26.82 -15.19
CA GLU A 17 -0.60 25.66 -14.34
C GLU A 17 0.66 24.87 -13.96
N ALA A 18 1.50 24.54 -14.92
CA ALA A 18 2.78 23.84 -14.66
C ALA A 18 3.73 24.63 -13.72
N THR A 19 3.72 25.98 -13.82
CA THR A 19 4.51 26.84 -12.94
C THR A 19 3.91 26.86 -11.53
N ASN A 20 2.59 26.91 -11.42
CA ASN A 20 1.89 26.88 -10.14
C ASN A 20 2.10 25.55 -9.41
N GLU A 21 1.98 24.42 -10.10
CA GLU A 21 2.30 23.10 -9.54
C GLU A 21 3.76 23.00 -9.11
N GLY A 22 4.68 23.63 -9.85
CA GLY A 22 6.10 23.70 -9.48
C GLY A 22 6.31 24.49 -8.18
N LEU A 23 5.63 25.62 -8.04
CA LEU A 23 5.67 26.45 -6.83
C LEU A 23 5.05 25.73 -5.63
N ASP A 24 3.95 25.03 -5.81
CA ASP A 24 3.31 24.24 -4.75
C ASP A 24 4.23 23.12 -4.25
N ARG A 25 4.89 22.41 -5.16
CA ARG A 25 5.90 21.38 -4.78
C ARG A 25 7.09 21.95 -4.00
N VAL A 26 7.56 23.14 -4.41
CA VAL A 26 8.66 23.82 -3.69
C VAL A 26 8.18 24.30 -2.33
N SER A 27 6.99 24.89 -2.25
CA SER A 27 6.36 25.33 -1.00
C SER A 27 6.20 24.16 -0.03
N ASP A 28 5.66 23.03 -0.48
CA ASP A 28 5.51 21.81 0.33
C ASP A 28 6.85 21.24 0.81
N LYS A 29 7.87 21.28 -0.05
CA LYS A 29 9.20 20.81 0.32
C LYS A 29 9.85 21.70 1.36
N LEU A 30 9.73 23.03 1.21
CA LEU A 30 10.19 23.99 2.18
C LEU A 30 9.43 23.88 3.50
N GLY A 31 8.11 23.77 3.46
CA GLY A 31 7.26 23.55 4.64
C GLY A 31 7.68 22.32 5.44
N ARG A 32 7.92 21.19 4.75
CA ARG A 32 8.42 19.96 5.40
C ARG A 32 9.83 20.13 5.99
N MET A 33 10.72 20.82 5.31
CA MET A 33 12.07 21.10 5.84
C MET A 33 12.01 21.98 7.08
N ILE A 34 11.21 23.05 7.04
CA ILE A 34 11.05 23.98 8.18
C ILE A 34 10.40 23.25 9.35
N SER A 35 9.32 22.51 9.15
CA SER A 35 8.64 21.76 10.21
C SER A 35 9.55 20.72 10.86
N THR A 36 10.36 20.02 10.07
CA THR A 36 11.33 19.04 10.58
C THR A 36 12.43 19.73 11.40
N TRP A 37 12.93 20.86 10.92
CA TRP A 37 13.96 21.62 11.62
C TRP A 37 13.44 22.24 12.91
N VAL A 38 12.25 22.84 12.87
CA VAL A 38 11.56 23.39 14.06
C VAL A 38 11.27 22.27 15.05
N GLY A 39 10.75 21.13 14.61
CA GLY A 39 10.48 19.98 15.46
C GLY A 39 11.73 19.48 16.19
N LYS A 40 12.85 19.37 15.50
CA LYS A 40 14.14 19.00 16.13
C LYS A 40 14.62 20.02 17.16
N ARG A 41 14.43 21.32 16.91
CA ARG A 41 14.77 22.38 17.86
C ARG A 41 13.87 22.38 19.09
N ILE A 42 12.56 22.19 18.91
CA ILE A 42 11.59 22.06 20.00
C ILE A 42 11.93 20.85 20.87
N GLN A 43 12.20 19.71 20.26
CA GLN A 43 12.59 18.49 20.97
C GLN A 43 13.88 18.67 21.78
N LYS A 44 14.84 19.44 21.27
CA LYS A 44 16.10 19.74 21.96
C LYS A 44 15.90 20.76 23.08
N ALA A 45 15.05 21.78 22.88
CA ALA A 45 14.81 22.84 23.85
C ALA A 45 13.87 22.41 24.98
N TYR A 46 12.87 21.56 24.67
CA TYR A 46 11.81 21.17 25.60
C TYR A 46 11.58 19.64 25.63
N PRO A 47 12.59 18.83 25.98
CA PRO A 47 12.49 17.37 25.88
C PRO A 47 11.35 16.79 26.75
N LYS A 48 11.15 17.33 27.95
CA LYS A 48 10.08 16.88 28.86
C LYS A 48 8.68 17.18 28.33
N ALA A 49 8.47 18.35 27.72
CA ALA A 49 7.18 18.70 27.13
C ALA A 49 6.85 17.82 25.93
N VAL A 50 7.83 17.56 25.08
CA VAL A 50 7.67 16.64 23.92
C VAL A 50 7.36 15.21 24.39
N GLU A 51 8.01 14.76 25.47
CA GLU A 51 7.73 13.44 26.05
C GLU A 51 6.33 13.34 26.64
N LEU A 52 5.84 14.40 27.30
CA LEU A 52 4.47 14.45 27.82
C LEU A 52 3.44 14.40 26.68
N ILE A 53 3.60 15.22 25.64
CA ILE A 53 2.72 15.21 24.47
C ILE A 53 2.71 13.83 23.83
N ARG A 54 3.87 13.19 23.67
CA ARG A 54 3.96 11.83 23.12
C ARG A 54 3.23 10.81 23.99
N LYS A 55 3.35 10.89 25.31
CA LYS A 55 2.62 10.00 26.23
C LYS A 55 1.12 10.20 26.17
N GLU A 56 0.65 11.45 26.05
CA GLU A 56 -0.77 11.75 25.85
C GLU A 56 -1.29 11.20 24.54
N GLU A 57 -0.55 11.39 23.42
CA GLU A 57 -0.89 10.79 22.11
C GLU A 57 -0.91 9.26 22.14
N GLU A 58 0.05 8.64 22.83
CA GLU A 58 0.10 7.18 23.00
C GLU A 58 -1.08 6.68 23.86
N ALA A 59 -1.44 7.40 24.90
CA ALA A 59 -2.60 7.09 25.75
C ALA A 59 -3.93 7.25 25.01
N GLU A 60 -4.07 8.26 24.15
CA GLU A 60 -5.24 8.40 23.28
C GLU A 60 -5.32 7.28 22.22
N LYS A 61 -4.19 6.94 21.59
CA LYS A 61 -4.11 5.79 20.67
C LYS A 61 -4.50 4.48 21.36
N GLY A 62 -4.17 4.31 22.64
CA GLY A 62 -4.58 3.14 23.42
C GLY A 62 -6.09 2.98 23.62
N LYS A 63 -6.88 4.05 23.41
CA LYS A 63 -8.35 4.01 23.48
C LYS A 63 -9.01 3.56 22.16
N VAL A 64 -8.29 3.61 21.06
CA VAL A 64 -8.80 3.25 19.73
C VAL A 64 -8.33 1.85 19.38
N PHE A 65 -9.29 0.98 19.00
CA PHE A 65 -8.97 -0.37 18.57
C PHE A 65 -8.07 -0.36 17.33
N ALA A 66 -7.01 -1.17 17.37
CA ALA A 66 -6.07 -1.34 16.27
C ALA A 66 -5.46 -0.03 15.73
N ALA A 67 -5.31 1.00 16.59
CA ALA A 67 -4.63 2.24 16.21
C ALA A 67 -3.19 1.97 15.73
N GLY A 68 -2.78 2.69 14.69
CA GLY A 68 -1.44 2.52 14.10
C GLY A 68 -1.29 1.22 13.31
N CYS A 69 -0.12 0.57 13.45
CA CYS A 69 0.22 -0.68 12.74
C CYS A 69 0.62 -1.77 13.72
N GLY A 70 -0.28 -2.09 14.67
CA GLY A 70 -0.09 -3.16 15.64
C GLY A 70 -0.66 -4.51 15.18
N PHE A 71 -0.52 -5.53 16.02
CA PHE A 71 -0.96 -6.90 15.74
C PHE A 71 -2.41 -6.98 15.25
N TYR A 72 -3.35 -6.37 15.98
CA TYR A 72 -4.77 -6.39 15.60
C TYR A 72 -5.03 -5.78 14.21
N LYS A 73 -4.34 -4.67 13.88
CA LYS A 73 -4.44 -4.05 12.55
C LYS A 73 -3.96 -5.01 11.48
N ILE A 74 -2.79 -5.60 11.66
CA ILE A 74 -2.17 -6.49 10.66
C ILE A 74 -3.01 -7.75 10.44
N VAL A 75 -3.56 -8.35 11.50
CA VAL A 75 -4.44 -9.52 11.35
C VAL A 75 -5.71 -9.18 10.58
N LEU A 76 -6.38 -8.08 10.91
CA LEU A 76 -7.58 -7.69 10.17
C LEU A 76 -7.28 -7.30 8.72
N LEU A 77 -6.14 -6.63 8.48
CA LEU A 77 -5.69 -6.33 7.11
C LEU A 77 -5.36 -7.59 6.31
N PHE A 78 -4.86 -8.64 6.96
CA PHE A 78 -4.68 -9.94 6.32
C PHE A 78 -6.02 -10.48 5.79
N PHE A 79 -7.07 -10.52 6.60
CA PHE A 79 -8.39 -11.01 6.16
C PHE A 79 -8.99 -10.13 5.07
N VAL A 80 -8.93 -8.81 5.23
CA VAL A 80 -9.41 -7.87 4.20
C VAL A 80 -8.61 -8.03 2.91
N GLY A 81 -7.29 -8.14 3.00
CA GLY A 81 -6.42 -8.34 1.86
C GLY A 81 -6.65 -9.68 1.16
N ALA A 82 -6.88 -10.75 1.91
CA ALA A 82 -7.21 -12.07 1.38
C ALA A 82 -8.53 -12.05 0.60
N PHE A 83 -9.55 -11.39 1.12
CA PHE A 83 -10.85 -11.22 0.47
C PHE A 83 -10.76 -10.38 -0.80
N LEU A 84 -10.18 -9.17 -0.70
CA LEU A 84 -10.02 -8.28 -1.85
C LEU A 84 -9.12 -8.89 -2.93
N GLY A 85 -8.11 -9.65 -2.52
CA GLY A 85 -7.18 -10.32 -3.42
C GLY A 85 -7.88 -11.39 -4.25
N ASP A 86 -8.69 -12.26 -3.65
CA ASP A 86 -9.43 -13.27 -4.40
C ASP A 86 -10.42 -12.64 -5.39
N ILE A 87 -11.12 -11.58 -4.99
CA ILE A 87 -11.99 -10.82 -5.90
C ILE A 87 -11.18 -10.26 -7.07
N THR A 88 -10.02 -9.66 -6.80
CA THR A 88 -9.15 -9.08 -7.83
C THR A 88 -8.67 -10.15 -8.80
N GLU A 89 -8.20 -11.29 -8.30
CA GLU A 89 -7.79 -12.42 -9.14
C GLU A 89 -8.95 -13.03 -9.94
N THR A 90 -10.12 -13.14 -9.35
CA THR A 90 -11.32 -13.63 -10.05
C THR A 90 -11.70 -12.71 -11.21
N ILE A 91 -11.68 -11.40 -11.01
CA ILE A 91 -11.91 -10.40 -12.08
C ILE A 91 -10.80 -10.49 -13.13
N PHE A 92 -9.53 -10.60 -12.71
CA PHE A 92 -8.40 -10.74 -13.62
C PHE A 92 -8.53 -11.99 -14.49
N CYS A 93 -8.88 -13.15 -13.93
CA CYS A 93 -9.13 -14.38 -14.68
C CYS A 93 -10.29 -14.20 -15.68
N ARG A 94 -11.33 -13.46 -15.32
CA ARG A 94 -12.43 -13.16 -16.25
C ARG A 94 -11.98 -12.33 -17.44
N ILE A 95 -11.14 -11.34 -17.21
CA ILE A 95 -10.65 -10.44 -18.27
C ILE A 95 -9.65 -11.15 -19.19
N THR A 96 -8.73 -11.92 -18.62
CA THR A 96 -7.61 -12.51 -19.36
C THR A 96 -7.92 -13.87 -19.97
N ALA A 97 -8.65 -14.73 -19.25
CA ALA A 97 -8.96 -16.09 -19.67
C ALA A 97 -10.44 -16.30 -20.05
N GLY A 98 -11.30 -15.29 -19.90
CA GLY A 98 -12.72 -15.36 -20.24
C GLY A 98 -13.58 -16.22 -19.29
N VAL A 99 -13.00 -16.74 -18.20
CA VAL A 99 -13.68 -17.63 -17.25
C VAL A 99 -13.81 -17.00 -15.87
N TRP A 100 -14.94 -17.27 -15.20
CA TRP A 100 -15.10 -16.94 -13.79
C TRP A 100 -14.49 -18.05 -12.94
N MET A 101 -13.31 -17.81 -12.37
CA MET A 101 -12.62 -18.78 -11.53
C MET A 101 -12.07 -18.07 -10.31
N SER A 102 -12.59 -18.41 -9.13
CA SER A 102 -11.99 -18.00 -7.86
C SER A 102 -10.69 -18.79 -7.63
N ARG A 103 -9.66 -18.12 -7.19
CA ARG A 103 -8.37 -18.70 -6.80
C ARG A 103 -8.21 -18.71 -5.27
N SER A 104 -9.35 -18.87 -4.58
CA SER A 104 -9.35 -18.98 -3.13
C SER A 104 -8.40 -20.07 -2.65
N SER A 105 -7.65 -19.76 -1.61
CA SER A 105 -6.73 -20.70 -0.96
C SER A 105 -7.41 -21.54 0.13
N VAL A 106 -8.68 -21.29 0.40
CA VAL A 106 -9.46 -21.94 1.46
C VAL A 106 -10.73 -22.59 0.90
N VAL A 107 -11.21 -23.61 1.59
CA VAL A 107 -12.43 -24.36 1.19
C VAL A 107 -13.70 -23.52 1.35
N TRP A 108 -13.72 -22.63 2.34
CA TRP A 108 -14.87 -21.79 2.65
C TRP A 108 -14.56 -20.32 2.44
N GLY A 109 -15.32 -19.70 1.54
CA GLY A 109 -15.22 -18.26 1.26
C GLY A 109 -14.14 -17.89 0.26
N PRO A 110 -14.23 -16.67 -0.29
CA PRO A 110 -13.32 -16.15 -1.30
C PRO A 110 -12.08 -15.50 -0.62
N PHE A 111 -11.13 -16.30 -0.15
CA PHE A 111 -9.94 -15.81 0.55
C PHE A 111 -8.66 -16.35 -0.08
N SER A 112 -7.82 -15.46 -0.59
CA SER A 112 -6.48 -15.75 -1.06
C SER A 112 -5.46 -15.48 0.05
N ILE A 113 -4.88 -16.53 0.64
CA ILE A 113 -3.85 -16.41 1.68
C ILE A 113 -2.64 -15.64 1.16
N VAL A 114 -2.28 -15.84 -0.10
CA VAL A 114 -1.14 -15.13 -0.73
C VAL A 114 -1.36 -13.63 -0.72
N TRP A 115 -2.55 -13.16 -1.12
CA TRP A 115 -2.89 -11.73 -1.07
C TRP A 115 -2.99 -11.18 0.35
N GLY A 116 -3.58 -11.96 1.25
CA GLY A 116 -3.65 -11.59 2.67
C GLY A 116 -2.26 -11.37 3.28
N LEU A 117 -1.34 -12.30 3.05
CA LEU A 117 0.05 -12.17 3.50
C LEU A 117 0.77 -11.01 2.80
N ALA A 118 0.57 -10.81 1.49
CA ALA A 118 1.16 -9.69 0.78
C ALA A 118 0.77 -8.34 1.40
N ILE A 119 -0.53 -8.13 1.64
CA ILE A 119 -1.06 -6.90 2.25
C ILE A 119 -0.57 -6.72 3.69
N ALA A 120 -0.60 -7.77 4.49
CA ALA A 120 -0.11 -7.73 5.86
C ALA A 120 1.39 -7.37 5.92
N LEU A 121 2.21 -8.05 5.13
CA LEU A 121 3.67 -7.85 5.10
C LEU A 121 4.04 -6.48 4.53
N VAL A 122 3.48 -6.08 3.39
CA VAL A 122 3.80 -4.77 2.80
C VAL A 122 3.37 -3.64 3.73
N THR A 123 2.23 -3.79 4.43
CA THR A 123 1.79 -2.80 5.42
C THR A 123 2.73 -2.77 6.61
N ALA A 124 3.09 -3.90 7.20
CA ALA A 124 4.01 -3.96 8.33
C ALA A 124 5.39 -3.36 7.99
N MET A 125 5.92 -3.65 6.81
CA MET A 125 7.25 -3.18 6.38
C MET A 125 7.24 -1.70 5.98
N LEU A 126 6.22 -1.25 5.26
CA LEU A 126 6.19 0.09 4.66
C LEU A 126 5.30 1.09 5.40
N TYR A 127 4.64 0.72 6.50
CA TYR A 127 3.78 1.62 7.26
C TYR A 127 4.45 2.96 7.63
N LYS A 128 5.71 2.91 8.05
CA LYS A 128 6.50 4.11 8.39
C LYS A 128 6.78 5.01 7.18
N TYR A 129 6.64 4.48 5.98
CA TYR A 129 6.92 5.15 4.72
C TYR A 129 5.66 5.44 3.90
N LYS A 130 4.46 5.16 4.44
CA LYS A 130 3.18 5.32 3.74
C LYS A 130 2.93 6.73 3.17
N ASP A 131 3.54 7.74 3.80
CA ASP A 131 3.42 9.15 3.39
C ASP A 131 4.55 9.62 2.45
N LYS A 132 5.46 8.72 2.06
CA LYS A 132 6.49 8.98 1.06
C LYS A 132 5.88 9.17 -0.33
N SER A 133 6.69 9.67 -1.28
CA SER A 133 6.28 9.90 -2.66
C SER A 133 5.80 8.61 -3.34
N ASP A 134 4.91 8.76 -4.32
CA ASP A 134 4.40 7.64 -5.11
C ASP A 134 5.53 6.88 -5.81
N SER A 135 6.54 7.60 -6.32
CA SER A 135 7.72 6.98 -6.93
C SER A 135 8.50 6.10 -5.94
N PHE A 136 8.64 6.54 -4.69
CA PHE A 136 9.29 5.74 -3.66
C PHE A 136 8.50 4.46 -3.38
N LEU A 137 7.18 4.58 -3.15
CA LEU A 137 6.31 3.44 -2.89
C LEU A 137 6.26 2.49 -4.08
N PHE A 138 6.25 3.02 -5.31
CA PHE A 138 6.29 2.22 -6.53
C PHE A 138 7.57 1.40 -6.63
N ILE A 139 8.74 2.02 -6.48
CA ILE A 139 10.03 1.33 -6.60
C ILE A 139 10.16 0.24 -5.52
N ILE A 140 9.90 0.60 -4.25
CA ILE A 140 10.01 -0.37 -3.16
C ILE A 140 8.93 -1.45 -3.26
N GLY A 141 7.71 -1.09 -3.66
CA GLY A 141 6.62 -2.04 -3.92
C GLY A 141 6.94 -3.02 -5.05
N THR A 142 7.57 -2.56 -6.13
CA THR A 142 8.05 -3.40 -7.24
C THR A 142 9.07 -4.43 -6.74
N LEU A 143 10.06 -3.99 -5.97
CA LEU A 143 11.12 -4.86 -5.45
C LEU A 143 10.58 -5.87 -4.43
N LEU A 144 9.81 -5.39 -3.45
CA LEU A 144 9.24 -6.26 -2.41
C LEU A 144 8.20 -7.22 -2.98
N GLY A 145 7.36 -6.76 -3.90
CA GLY A 145 6.35 -7.59 -4.55
C GLY A 145 6.98 -8.70 -5.38
N GLY A 146 8.00 -8.38 -6.20
CA GLY A 146 8.75 -9.38 -6.96
C GLY A 146 9.45 -10.40 -6.06
N ALA A 147 10.10 -9.93 -4.99
CA ALA A 147 10.73 -10.82 -4.00
C ALA A 147 9.71 -11.73 -3.32
N TYR A 148 8.56 -11.17 -2.92
CA TYR A 148 7.47 -11.92 -2.31
C TYR A 148 6.92 -12.99 -3.26
N GLU A 149 6.64 -12.65 -4.51
CA GLU A 149 6.13 -13.57 -5.53
C GLU A 149 7.12 -14.71 -5.81
N TYR A 150 8.41 -14.39 -5.90
CA TYR A 150 9.47 -15.39 -6.04
C TYR A 150 9.51 -16.36 -4.86
N LEU A 151 9.47 -15.82 -3.63
CA LEU A 151 9.48 -16.64 -2.40
C LEU A 151 8.23 -17.51 -2.30
N CYS A 152 7.04 -17.00 -2.66
CA CYS A 152 5.82 -17.79 -2.73
C CYS A 152 5.94 -18.95 -3.73
N SER A 153 6.51 -18.70 -4.92
CA SER A 153 6.73 -19.74 -5.92
C SER A 153 7.65 -20.85 -5.42
N VAL A 154 8.78 -20.47 -4.79
CA VAL A 154 9.73 -21.44 -4.19
C VAL A 154 9.06 -22.22 -3.06
N PHE A 155 8.36 -21.51 -2.17
CA PHE A 155 7.68 -22.14 -1.03
C PHE A 155 6.64 -23.16 -1.49
N THR A 156 5.80 -22.82 -2.45
CA THR A 156 4.75 -23.71 -2.96
C THR A 156 5.33 -24.93 -3.67
N GLU A 157 6.44 -24.78 -4.36
CA GLU A 157 7.16 -25.92 -4.96
C GLU A 157 7.72 -26.86 -3.91
N ILE A 158 8.37 -26.32 -2.86
CA ILE A 158 8.96 -27.14 -1.78
C ILE A 158 7.88 -27.86 -0.97
N VAL A 159 6.79 -27.17 -0.62
CA VAL A 159 5.76 -27.70 0.29
C VAL A 159 4.74 -28.58 -0.43
N PHE A 160 4.33 -28.18 -1.64
CA PHE A 160 3.25 -28.86 -2.38
C PHE A 160 3.75 -29.62 -3.62
N GLY A 161 5.04 -29.52 -3.94
CA GLY A 161 5.61 -30.13 -5.15
C GLY A 161 5.07 -29.54 -6.45
N LYS A 162 4.48 -28.33 -6.40
CA LYS A 162 3.82 -27.68 -7.54
C LYS A 162 4.14 -26.20 -7.58
N VAL A 163 4.32 -25.71 -8.82
CA VAL A 163 4.37 -24.28 -9.12
C VAL A 163 2.99 -23.87 -9.62
N PHE A 164 2.39 -22.84 -9.02
CA PHE A 164 1.02 -22.40 -9.34
C PHE A 164 0.94 -21.44 -10.52
N TRP A 165 2.07 -20.87 -10.93
CA TRP A 165 2.21 -20.01 -12.12
C TRP A 165 3.58 -20.20 -12.74
N ASP A 166 3.67 -19.99 -14.05
CA ASP A 166 4.90 -20.08 -14.80
C ASP A 166 4.96 -18.96 -15.84
N TYR A 167 6.01 -18.15 -15.77
CA TYR A 167 6.27 -17.02 -16.67
C TYR A 167 7.40 -17.32 -17.67
N SER A 168 7.83 -18.56 -17.83
CA SER A 168 8.97 -18.93 -18.67
C SER A 168 8.83 -18.46 -20.13
N GLU A 169 7.60 -18.44 -20.64
CA GLU A 169 7.28 -17.98 -22.00
C GLU A 169 7.22 -16.45 -22.15
N ILE A 170 7.28 -15.69 -21.03
CA ILE A 170 7.16 -14.23 -21.06
C ILE A 170 8.55 -13.61 -20.94
N PRO A 171 8.93 -12.66 -21.82
CA PRO A 171 10.23 -11.98 -21.73
C PRO A 171 10.46 -11.30 -20.37
N PHE A 172 11.73 -11.18 -19.98
CA PHE A 172 12.15 -10.59 -18.69
C PHE A 172 11.64 -11.33 -17.46
N ASN A 173 11.51 -12.66 -17.55
CA ASN A 173 11.27 -13.50 -16.37
C ASN A 173 12.59 -13.90 -15.69
N LEU A 174 12.49 -14.27 -14.42
CA LEU A 174 13.59 -14.84 -13.63
C LEU A 174 13.21 -16.26 -13.22
N GLY A 175 13.73 -17.25 -13.98
CA GLY A 175 13.47 -18.66 -13.73
C GLY A 175 11.99 -19.06 -13.84
N GLY A 176 11.19 -18.36 -14.63
CA GLY A 176 9.75 -18.57 -14.76
C GLY A 176 8.93 -18.19 -13.52
N ARG A 177 9.57 -17.77 -12.41
CA ARG A 177 8.92 -17.54 -11.12
C ARG A 177 8.37 -16.14 -10.95
N ILE A 178 9.06 -15.15 -11.51
CA ILE A 178 8.63 -13.75 -11.55
C ILE A 178 8.88 -13.17 -12.94
N ASN A 179 8.15 -12.13 -13.27
CA ASN A 179 8.29 -11.38 -14.49
C ASN A 179 8.31 -9.87 -14.19
N LEU A 180 9.15 -9.11 -14.89
CA LEU A 180 9.33 -7.67 -14.65
C LEU A 180 8.03 -6.88 -14.78
N LEU A 181 7.15 -7.22 -15.74
CA LEU A 181 5.86 -6.56 -15.91
C LEU A 181 4.97 -6.75 -14.67
N TYR A 182 4.90 -7.97 -14.14
CA TYR A 182 4.12 -8.27 -12.92
C TYR A 182 4.73 -7.62 -11.68
N CYS A 183 6.07 -7.51 -11.62
CA CYS A 183 6.73 -6.73 -10.55
C CYS A 183 6.27 -5.26 -10.57
N PHE A 184 6.09 -4.65 -11.74
CA PHE A 184 5.54 -3.29 -11.85
C PHE A 184 4.09 -3.20 -11.38
N PHE A 185 3.27 -4.22 -11.63
CA PHE A 185 1.92 -4.27 -11.07
C PHE A 185 1.93 -4.30 -9.54
N TRP A 186 2.86 -5.01 -8.91
CA TRP A 186 3.06 -4.94 -7.47
C TRP A 186 3.42 -3.52 -6.99
N GLY A 187 4.26 -2.80 -7.74
CA GLY A 187 4.57 -1.41 -7.48
C GLY A 187 3.36 -0.49 -7.52
N ILE A 188 2.53 -0.64 -8.57
CA ILE A 188 1.26 0.10 -8.70
C ILE A 188 0.32 -0.26 -7.55
N ALA A 189 0.19 -1.55 -7.24
CA ALA A 189 -0.64 -2.02 -6.14
C ALA A 189 -0.22 -1.42 -4.80
N ALA A 190 1.08 -1.30 -4.52
CA ALA A 190 1.59 -0.66 -3.31
C ALA A 190 1.21 0.83 -3.23
N VAL A 191 1.33 1.58 -4.33
CA VAL A 191 0.90 2.99 -4.37
C VAL A 191 -0.60 3.12 -4.12
N VAL A 192 -1.41 2.35 -4.85
CA VAL A 192 -2.88 2.36 -4.71
C VAL A 192 -3.27 1.96 -3.29
N TRP A 193 -2.62 0.94 -2.74
CA TRP A 193 -2.84 0.51 -1.36
C TRP A 193 -2.64 1.65 -0.37
N PHE A 194 -1.45 2.21 -0.29
CA PHE A 194 -1.12 3.21 0.72
C PHE A 194 -1.80 4.57 0.50
N LYS A 195 -2.03 4.98 -0.75
CA LYS A 195 -2.59 6.30 -1.04
C LYS A 195 -4.11 6.32 -1.13
N LYS A 196 -4.73 5.18 -1.44
CA LYS A 196 -6.18 5.13 -1.67
C LYS A 196 -6.90 4.16 -0.75
N ILE A 197 -6.46 2.90 -0.66
CA ILE A 197 -7.24 1.84 0.01
C ILE A 197 -6.99 1.81 1.51
N TYR A 198 -5.72 1.75 1.92
CA TYR A 198 -5.33 1.64 3.32
C TYR A 198 -5.93 2.71 4.25
N PRO A 199 -5.95 4.02 3.90
CA PRO A 199 -6.52 5.04 4.79
C PRO A 199 -7.98 4.78 5.14
N TYR A 200 -8.79 4.36 4.16
CA TYR A 200 -10.21 4.07 4.38
C TYR A 200 -10.41 2.80 5.21
N ILE A 201 -9.73 1.71 4.86
CA ILE A 201 -9.83 0.45 5.60
C ILE A 201 -9.32 0.62 7.02
N SER A 202 -8.20 1.31 7.22
CA SER A 202 -7.66 1.60 8.55
C SER A 202 -8.66 2.39 9.39
N ALA A 203 -9.28 3.43 8.82
CA ALA A 203 -10.29 4.22 9.52
C ALA A 203 -11.55 3.40 9.87
N TRP A 204 -11.94 2.44 9.04
CA TRP A 204 -13.06 1.55 9.34
C TRP A 204 -12.73 0.56 10.46
N ILE A 205 -11.55 -0.03 10.43
CA ILE A 205 -11.06 -0.93 11.49
C ILE A 205 -11.00 -0.19 12.83
N GLU A 206 -10.53 1.05 12.85
CA GLU A 206 -10.39 1.86 14.07
C GLU A 206 -11.74 2.31 14.68
N LYS A 207 -12.83 2.24 13.92
CA LYS A 207 -14.20 2.46 14.43
C LYS A 207 -14.78 1.27 15.18
N ILE A 208 -14.18 0.08 15.06
CA ILE A 208 -14.67 -1.13 15.75
C ILE A 208 -14.48 -0.95 17.26
N PRO A 209 -15.51 -1.20 18.10
CA PRO A 209 -15.36 -1.16 19.54
C PRO A 209 -14.25 -2.10 20.02
N MET A 210 -13.47 -1.67 21.03
CA MET A 210 -12.29 -2.40 21.51
C MET A 210 -12.56 -3.88 21.82
N LEU A 211 -13.64 -4.19 22.53
CA LEU A 211 -13.96 -5.57 22.89
C LEU A 211 -14.35 -6.38 21.66
N ALA A 212 -15.23 -5.84 20.81
CA ALA A 212 -15.68 -6.51 19.58
C ALA A 212 -14.50 -6.78 18.64
N GLY A 213 -13.59 -5.80 18.48
CA GLY A 213 -12.41 -5.96 17.65
C GLY A 213 -11.45 -7.04 18.15
N LYS A 214 -11.22 -7.09 19.46
CA LYS A 214 -10.41 -8.16 20.07
C LYS A 214 -11.04 -9.53 19.85
N LEU A 215 -12.34 -9.67 20.09
CA LEU A 215 -13.05 -10.92 19.84
C LEU A 215 -12.96 -11.32 18.36
N LEU A 216 -13.26 -10.41 17.44
CA LEU A 216 -13.19 -10.66 16.00
C LEU A 216 -11.79 -11.10 15.53
N THR A 217 -10.73 -10.68 16.22
CA THR A 217 -9.35 -11.04 15.84
C THR A 217 -8.96 -12.43 16.33
N TRP A 218 -9.57 -12.93 17.41
CA TRP A 218 -9.21 -14.21 18.04
C TRP A 218 -10.17 -15.35 17.71
N PHE A 219 -11.32 -15.06 17.13
CA PHE A 219 -12.34 -16.02 16.69
C PHE A 219 -12.68 -15.88 15.20
#